data_51f5564f00eef165be4043896406ac71
#
_entry.id   51f5564f00eef165be4043896406ac71
#
_cell.length_a   1.000
_cell.length_b   1.000
_cell.length_c   1.000
_cell.angle_alpha   90.00
_cell.angle_beta   90.00
_cell.angle_gamma   90.00
#
_symmetry.space_group_name_H-M   'P 1'
#
loop_
_entity.id
_entity.type
_entity.pdbx_description
1 polymer ?
#
loop_
_entity_poly.entity_id
_entity_poly.type
_entity_poly.pdbx_seq_one_letter_code
_entity_poly.pdbx_strand_id
1 'polypeptide(L)'
;MIYFIGAGPGAKDLITVRGAEILRSAGRIVYAGSLVNPEIIASYSPEGCEVFDSSSMTLEEISDCLISGHESGKITVRLHSGDPAIFGAIREQMNILRARGIPFEVVPGVSSLFAASSAVKTEYTIPGQTQTLIITRHAGRTPVPKSERLKSLAVHGASMAVFLSAGMLEAVCAELISGGYSSDTPAAVVYRASWPDERVIRGTLATLPGLAEGVTKSAIILAGDFLGDNTASQSKLYDKNFSHEYRRSF
;
A
#
# COMPACT_ATOMS: atom_id res chain seq x y z
N MET A 1 3.16 25.78 5.85
CA MET A 1 2.20 24.64 5.83
C MET A 1 2.96 23.35 5.52
N ILE A 2 2.68 22.25 6.23
CA ILE A 2 3.27 20.93 5.99
C ILE A 2 2.21 20.00 5.38
N TYR A 3 2.59 19.24 4.35
CA TYR A 3 1.72 18.27 3.69
C TYR A 3 2.31 16.86 3.75
N PHE A 4 1.54 15.89 4.27
CA PHE A 4 1.84 14.47 4.12
C PHE A 4 1.17 13.97 2.84
N ILE A 5 1.94 13.58 1.85
CA ILE A 5 1.42 13.24 0.52
C ILE A 5 1.74 11.79 0.17
N GLY A 6 0.75 11.07 -0.33
CA GLY A 6 0.96 9.76 -0.96
C GLY A 6 1.50 9.92 -2.38
N ALA A 7 2.68 9.39 -2.63
CA ALA A 7 3.34 9.41 -3.94
C ALA A 7 2.72 8.43 -4.96
N GLY A 8 1.79 7.59 -4.51
CA GLY A 8 1.32 6.48 -5.32
C GLY A 8 2.24 5.25 -5.25
N PRO A 9 1.92 4.19 -5.98
CA PRO A 9 2.57 2.88 -5.84
C PRO A 9 3.93 2.78 -6.56
N GLY A 10 4.22 3.69 -7.51
CA GLY A 10 5.48 3.66 -8.26
C GLY A 10 5.46 4.48 -9.55
N ALA A 11 4.49 4.24 -10.42
CA ALA A 11 4.34 5.04 -11.65
C ALA A 11 4.03 6.49 -11.30
N LYS A 12 4.71 7.43 -11.95
CA LYS A 12 4.60 8.86 -11.65
C LYS A 12 3.22 9.46 -11.95
N ASP A 13 2.48 8.87 -12.86
CA ASP A 13 1.12 9.27 -13.23
C ASP A 13 0.03 8.69 -12.31
N LEU A 14 0.40 7.85 -11.35
CA LEU A 14 -0.48 7.35 -10.30
C LEU A 14 -0.44 8.19 -9.01
N ILE A 15 0.27 9.31 -9.00
CA ILE A 15 0.09 10.31 -7.97
C ILE A 15 -1.26 11.01 -8.15
N THR A 16 -1.90 11.43 -7.06
CA THR A 16 -3.14 12.22 -7.19
C THR A 16 -2.84 13.61 -7.77
N VAL A 17 -3.79 14.16 -8.52
CA VAL A 17 -3.67 15.52 -9.08
C VAL A 17 -3.34 16.53 -7.98
N ARG A 18 -4.04 16.47 -6.83
CA ARG A 18 -3.76 17.34 -5.68
C ARG A 18 -2.33 17.16 -5.15
N GLY A 19 -1.85 15.93 -5.05
CA GLY A 19 -0.47 15.65 -4.62
C GLY A 19 0.56 16.27 -5.56
N ALA A 20 0.37 16.11 -6.87
CA ALA A 20 1.25 16.65 -7.90
C ALA A 20 1.25 18.18 -7.90
N GLU A 21 0.09 18.84 -7.72
CA GLU A 21 -0.02 20.30 -7.66
C GLU A 21 0.73 20.89 -6.45
N ILE A 22 0.61 20.24 -5.28
CA ILE A 22 1.33 20.67 -4.08
C ILE A 22 2.84 20.46 -4.27
N LEU A 23 3.27 19.33 -4.85
CA LEU A 23 4.69 19.09 -5.13
C LEU A 23 5.29 20.17 -6.05
N ARG A 24 4.56 20.63 -7.08
CA ARG A 24 5.01 21.72 -7.98
C ARG A 24 5.20 23.05 -7.27
N SER A 25 4.62 23.23 -6.10
CA SER A 25 4.73 24.43 -5.28
C SER A 25 5.64 24.25 -4.07
N ALA A 26 6.24 23.05 -3.91
CA ALA A 26 7.03 22.74 -2.73
C ALA A 26 8.37 23.46 -2.73
N GLY A 27 8.70 24.10 -1.63
CA GLY A 27 10.05 24.63 -1.38
C GLY A 27 10.95 23.62 -0.66
N ARG A 28 10.35 22.60 -0.04
CA ARG A 28 11.08 21.48 0.60
C ARG A 28 10.29 20.18 0.50
N ILE A 29 10.99 19.10 0.16
CA ILE A 29 10.47 17.73 0.11
C ILE A 29 11.35 16.83 0.97
N VAL A 30 10.73 16.10 1.89
CA VAL A 30 11.36 15.02 2.68
C VAL A 30 10.68 13.71 2.27
N TYR A 31 11.42 12.78 1.68
CA TYR A 31 10.83 11.57 1.10
C TYR A 31 11.47 10.28 1.62
N ALA A 32 10.75 9.17 1.56
CA ALA A 32 11.25 7.84 1.93
C ALA A 32 11.99 7.23 0.73
N GLY A 33 13.28 7.51 0.59
CA GLY A 33 14.08 7.24 -0.61
C GLY A 33 14.15 5.78 -1.07
N SER A 34 14.00 4.82 -0.16
CA SER A 34 13.98 3.40 -0.52
C SER A 34 12.67 2.92 -1.14
N LEU A 35 11.58 3.71 -1.06
CA LEU A 35 10.23 3.30 -1.40
C LEU A 35 9.52 4.20 -2.41
N VAL A 36 9.95 5.46 -2.54
CA VAL A 36 9.37 6.43 -3.48
C VAL A 36 10.19 6.43 -4.76
N ASN A 37 9.51 6.35 -5.91
CA ASN A 37 10.18 6.45 -7.20
C ASN A 37 10.79 7.84 -7.40
N PRO A 38 12.12 7.95 -7.61
CA PRO A 38 12.80 9.23 -7.83
C PRO A 38 12.25 10.03 -9.01
N GLU A 39 11.68 9.37 -10.02
CA GLU A 39 11.05 10.04 -11.17
C GLU A 39 9.88 10.94 -10.76
N ILE A 40 9.19 10.65 -9.65
CA ILE A 40 8.11 11.48 -9.13
C ILE A 40 8.68 12.82 -8.69
N ILE A 41 9.78 12.82 -7.95
CA ILE A 41 10.46 14.05 -7.51
C ILE A 41 10.97 14.80 -8.72
N ALA A 42 11.68 14.14 -9.63
CA ALA A 42 12.20 14.76 -10.84
C ALA A 42 11.11 15.38 -11.75
N SER A 43 9.90 14.78 -11.76
CA SER A 43 8.79 15.25 -12.61
C SER A 43 7.98 16.39 -12.00
N TYR A 44 7.93 16.46 -10.67
CA TYR A 44 6.98 17.36 -10.00
C TYR A 44 7.62 18.39 -9.07
N SER A 45 8.88 18.24 -8.63
CA SER A 45 9.52 19.27 -7.80
C SER A 45 9.97 20.47 -8.67
N PRO A 46 9.77 21.70 -8.20
CA PRO A 46 10.27 22.88 -8.90
C PRO A 46 11.78 22.99 -8.79
N GLU A 47 12.39 23.78 -9.70
CA GLU A 47 13.79 24.15 -9.60
C GLU A 47 14.08 24.89 -8.28
N GLY A 48 15.19 24.54 -7.63
CA GLY A 48 15.56 25.11 -6.33
C GLY A 48 14.82 24.53 -5.12
N CYS A 49 13.96 23.53 -5.31
CA CYS A 49 13.36 22.80 -4.19
C CYS A 49 14.42 22.01 -3.40
N GLU A 50 14.40 22.15 -2.09
CA GLU A 50 15.25 21.36 -1.21
C GLU A 50 14.68 19.93 -1.07
N VAL A 51 15.48 18.92 -1.41
CA VAL A 51 15.06 17.52 -1.39
C VAL A 51 15.91 16.71 -0.43
N PHE A 52 15.27 16.05 0.54
CA PHE A 52 15.93 15.26 1.59
C PHE A 52 15.46 13.82 1.55
N ASP A 53 16.38 12.88 1.43
CA ASP A 53 16.12 11.45 1.61
C ASP A 53 16.13 11.11 3.10
N SER A 54 15.00 10.62 3.60
CA SER A 54 14.83 10.26 5.02
C SER A 54 15.16 8.80 5.33
N SER A 55 15.72 8.03 4.40
CA SER A 55 15.97 6.59 4.59
C SER A 55 16.95 6.28 5.74
N SER A 56 17.81 7.23 6.11
CA SER A 56 18.75 7.14 7.22
C SER A 56 18.43 8.07 8.41
N MET A 57 17.33 8.81 8.34
CA MET A 57 16.95 9.78 9.37
C MET A 57 16.15 9.16 10.50
N THR A 58 16.34 9.66 11.71
CA THR A 58 15.49 9.38 12.88
C THR A 58 14.17 10.15 12.81
N LEU A 59 13.22 9.85 13.70
CA LEU A 59 11.95 10.57 13.80
C LEU A 59 12.17 12.06 14.12
N GLU A 60 13.12 12.35 14.99
CA GLU A 60 13.52 13.70 15.41
C GLU A 60 14.08 14.48 14.23
N GLU A 61 15.06 13.91 13.50
CA GLU A 61 15.68 14.54 12.33
C GLU A 61 14.68 14.84 11.22
N ILE A 62 13.74 13.88 10.94
CA ILE A 62 12.64 14.09 9.98
C ILE A 62 11.76 15.24 10.45
N SER A 63 11.37 15.23 11.72
CA SER A 63 10.46 16.25 12.28
C SER A 63 11.11 17.63 12.25
N ASP A 64 12.36 17.75 12.64
CA ASP A 64 13.10 19.02 12.62
C ASP A 64 13.30 19.55 11.20
N CYS A 65 13.55 18.64 10.24
CA CYS A 65 13.63 19.00 8.83
C CYS A 65 12.29 19.56 8.29
N LEU A 66 11.17 18.94 8.67
CA LEU A 66 9.84 19.42 8.27
C LEU A 66 9.52 20.76 8.93
N ILE A 67 9.80 20.92 10.21
CA ILE A 67 9.51 22.12 11.01
C ILE A 67 10.34 23.30 10.51
N SER A 68 11.64 23.12 10.33
CA SER A 68 12.52 24.20 9.82
C SER A 68 12.12 24.68 8.42
N GLY A 69 11.61 23.76 7.57
CA GLY A 69 11.04 24.14 6.27
C GLY A 69 9.80 25.02 6.42
N HIS A 70 8.90 24.65 7.32
CA HIS A 70 7.71 25.43 7.62
C HIS A 70 8.05 26.82 8.19
N GLU A 71 8.93 26.89 9.18
CA GLU A 71 9.37 28.13 9.82
C GLU A 71 10.08 29.09 8.84
N SER A 72 10.73 28.53 7.81
CA SER A 72 11.32 29.30 6.70
C SER A 72 10.27 29.79 5.68
N GLY A 73 8.97 29.64 5.96
CA GLY A 73 7.88 30.05 5.08
C GLY A 73 7.63 29.15 3.87
N LYS A 74 8.34 28.01 3.75
CA LYS A 74 8.22 27.10 2.61
C LYS A 74 6.98 26.21 2.70
N ILE A 75 6.38 25.87 1.55
CA ILE A 75 5.50 24.70 1.44
C ILE A 75 6.41 23.47 1.61
N THR A 76 6.17 22.73 2.67
CA THR A 76 7.00 21.58 3.05
C THR A 76 6.21 20.28 2.87
N VAL A 77 6.77 19.33 2.14
CA VAL A 77 6.13 18.06 1.81
C VAL A 77 6.86 16.91 2.48
N ARG A 78 6.11 16.08 3.19
CA ARG A 78 6.51 14.73 3.58
C ARG A 78 5.91 13.73 2.58
N LEU A 79 6.74 13.19 1.69
CA LEU A 79 6.30 12.32 0.60
C LEU A 79 6.46 10.85 0.99
N HIS A 80 5.36 10.11 1.00
CA HIS A 80 5.28 8.69 1.35
C HIS A 80 4.99 7.83 0.12
N SER A 81 5.52 6.61 0.10
CA SER A 81 5.12 5.59 -0.89
C SER A 81 3.65 5.20 -0.68
N GLY A 82 2.94 4.93 -1.77
CA GLY A 82 1.54 4.52 -1.73
C GLY A 82 0.62 5.58 -1.13
N ASP A 83 -0.06 5.20 -0.06
CA ASP A 83 -0.90 6.07 0.76
C ASP A 83 -0.32 6.19 2.18
N PRO A 84 -0.23 7.39 2.77
CA PRO A 84 0.36 7.59 4.10
C PRO A 84 -0.39 6.88 5.23
N ALA A 85 -1.67 6.55 5.05
CA ALA A 85 -2.50 5.96 6.09
C ALA A 85 -2.23 4.45 6.29
N ILE A 86 -1.58 3.78 5.32
CA ILE A 86 -1.26 2.34 5.41
C ILE A 86 0.24 2.16 5.63
N PHE A 87 0.65 1.79 6.84
CA PHE A 87 2.04 1.57 7.26
C PHE A 87 2.99 2.75 7.02
N GLY A 88 2.45 3.99 6.93
CA GLY A 88 3.23 5.20 6.65
C GLY A 88 3.95 5.79 7.87
N ALA A 89 3.68 5.31 9.10
CA ALA A 89 4.26 5.83 10.36
C ALA A 89 4.15 7.36 10.51
N ILE A 90 3.01 7.93 10.03
CA ILE A 90 2.81 9.39 10.07
C ILE A 90 2.28 9.90 11.41
N ARG A 91 1.72 9.00 12.24
CA ARG A 91 1.06 9.41 13.50
C ARG A 91 2.02 10.11 14.46
N GLU A 92 3.22 9.57 14.60
CA GLU A 92 4.25 10.13 15.49
C GLU A 92 4.67 11.51 15.01
N GLN A 93 4.91 11.67 13.73
CA GLN A 93 5.26 12.97 13.11
C GLN A 93 4.11 13.99 13.30
N MET A 94 2.87 13.60 13.02
CA MET A 94 1.70 14.47 13.24
C MET A 94 1.53 14.87 14.70
N ASN A 95 1.83 13.98 15.66
CA ASN A 95 1.75 14.31 17.10
C ASN A 95 2.78 15.36 17.49
N ILE A 96 4.02 15.29 16.95
CA ILE A 96 5.06 16.30 17.18
C ILE A 96 4.61 17.67 16.63
N LEU A 97 4.04 17.69 15.41
CA LEU A 97 3.54 18.93 14.80
C LEU A 97 2.38 19.52 15.59
N ARG A 98 1.41 18.70 16.05
CA ARG A 98 0.30 19.14 16.90
C ARG A 98 0.78 19.74 18.22
N ALA A 99 1.74 19.11 18.87
CA ALA A 99 2.32 19.60 20.13
C ALA A 99 3.01 20.97 19.97
N ARG A 100 3.46 21.31 18.77
CA ARG A 100 4.09 22.60 18.43
C ARG A 100 3.11 23.60 17.78
N GLY A 101 1.83 23.24 17.64
CA GLY A 101 0.81 24.10 17.03
C GLY A 101 1.04 24.33 15.52
N ILE A 102 1.80 23.46 14.86
CA ILE A 102 2.13 23.58 13.43
C ILE A 102 1.01 22.96 12.60
N PRO A 103 0.40 23.71 11.66
CA PRO A 103 -0.66 23.20 10.81
C PRO A 103 -0.11 22.24 9.76
N PHE A 104 -0.85 21.15 9.51
CA PHE A 104 -0.54 20.17 8.45
C PHE A 104 -1.81 19.62 7.83
N GLU A 105 -1.66 19.06 6.64
CA GLU A 105 -2.69 18.32 5.93
C GLU A 105 -2.17 16.96 5.47
N VAL A 106 -3.10 15.99 5.31
CA VAL A 106 -2.81 14.68 4.72
C VAL A 106 -3.52 14.59 3.38
N VAL A 107 -2.76 14.33 2.33
CA VAL A 107 -3.25 14.15 0.96
C VAL A 107 -3.14 12.66 0.62
N PRO A 108 -4.27 11.97 0.36
CA PRO A 108 -4.25 10.56 0.07
C PRO A 108 -3.48 10.23 -1.21
N GLY A 109 -3.01 9.01 -1.30
CA GLY A 109 -2.34 8.46 -2.47
C GLY A 109 -2.96 7.13 -2.92
N VAL A 110 -2.59 6.67 -4.10
CA VAL A 110 -2.96 5.33 -4.57
C VAL A 110 -2.06 4.32 -3.88
N SER A 111 -2.64 3.49 -3.00
CA SER A 111 -1.87 2.44 -2.33
C SER A 111 -1.38 1.37 -3.30
N SER A 112 -0.22 0.78 -3.04
CA SER A 112 0.28 -0.41 -3.73
C SER A 112 -0.68 -1.60 -3.65
N LEU A 113 -1.60 -1.60 -2.69
CA LEU A 113 -2.72 -2.54 -2.62
C LEU A 113 -3.51 -2.57 -3.93
N PHE A 114 -3.97 -1.40 -4.38
CA PHE A 114 -4.78 -1.28 -5.59
C PHE A 114 -3.96 -1.46 -6.87
N ALA A 115 -2.71 -1.03 -6.87
CA ALA A 115 -1.81 -1.32 -7.98
C ALA A 115 -1.55 -2.83 -8.12
N ALA A 116 -1.43 -3.55 -7.01
CA ALA A 116 -1.26 -5.01 -7.02
C ALA A 116 -2.50 -5.72 -7.59
N SER A 117 -3.73 -5.30 -7.23
CA SER A 117 -4.94 -5.88 -7.83
C SER A 117 -5.03 -5.60 -9.34
N SER A 118 -4.63 -4.41 -9.76
CA SER A 118 -4.55 -4.06 -11.19
C SER A 118 -3.53 -4.92 -11.93
N ALA A 119 -2.35 -5.16 -11.36
CA ALA A 119 -1.32 -6.00 -11.94
C ALA A 119 -1.77 -7.46 -12.08
N VAL A 120 -2.52 -7.99 -11.12
CA VAL A 120 -3.11 -9.34 -11.20
C VAL A 120 -4.47 -9.37 -11.92
N LYS A 121 -5.01 -8.22 -12.34
CA LYS A 121 -6.27 -8.05 -13.10
C LYS A 121 -7.47 -8.69 -12.42
N THR A 122 -7.65 -8.44 -11.13
CA THR A 122 -8.77 -8.95 -10.35
C THR A 122 -9.24 -7.92 -9.33
N GLU A 123 -10.42 -8.12 -8.77
CA GLU A 123 -10.93 -7.38 -7.62
C GLU A 123 -10.84 -8.24 -6.35
N TYR A 124 -10.69 -7.59 -5.20
CA TYR A 124 -10.60 -8.30 -3.91
C TYR A 124 -11.93 -8.83 -3.41
N THR A 125 -13.05 -8.27 -3.85
CA THR A 125 -14.39 -8.50 -3.32
C THR A 125 -15.29 -9.12 -4.38
N ILE A 126 -15.23 -10.45 -4.52
CA ILE A 126 -15.98 -11.18 -5.55
C ILE A 126 -17.30 -11.72 -4.97
N PRO A 127 -18.46 -11.38 -5.59
CA PRO A 127 -19.76 -11.89 -5.15
C PRO A 127 -19.78 -13.41 -5.05
N GLY A 128 -20.30 -13.92 -3.92
CA GLY A 128 -20.41 -15.36 -3.67
C GLY A 128 -19.11 -16.06 -3.26
N GLN A 129 -17.97 -15.37 -3.28
CA GLN A 129 -16.69 -15.89 -2.78
C GLN A 129 -16.25 -15.17 -1.51
N THR A 130 -15.84 -13.92 -1.62
CA THR A 130 -15.42 -13.11 -0.47
C THR A 130 -15.84 -11.66 -0.63
N GLN A 131 -16.32 -11.06 0.45
CA GLN A 131 -16.69 -9.64 0.52
C GLN A 131 -15.82 -8.89 1.53
N THR A 132 -14.75 -9.55 2.00
CA THR A 132 -13.84 -9.01 3.02
C THR A 132 -12.42 -9.02 2.49
N LEU A 133 -11.74 -7.89 2.66
CA LEU A 133 -10.31 -7.76 2.43
C LEU A 133 -9.60 -7.47 3.75
N ILE A 134 -8.65 -8.29 4.11
CA ILE A 134 -7.78 -8.10 5.27
C ILE A 134 -6.43 -7.56 4.80
N ILE A 135 -6.11 -6.36 5.25
CA ILE A 135 -4.81 -5.73 5.04
C ILE A 135 -3.99 -5.89 6.31
N THR A 136 -2.87 -6.56 6.23
CA THR A 136 -2.05 -6.88 7.39
C THR A 136 -0.57 -7.00 7.05
N ARG A 137 0.24 -7.39 8.03
CA ARG A 137 1.65 -7.78 7.86
C ARG A 137 1.99 -8.95 8.77
N HIS A 138 3.02 -9.69 8.43
CA HIS A 138 3.59 -10.69 9.33
C HIS A 138 4.37 -10.03 10.48
N ALA A 139 4.42 -10.68 11.63
CA ALA A 139 5.30 -10.29 12.72
C ALA A 139 6.76 -10.54 12.31
N GLY A 140 7.52 -9.46 12.15
CA GLY A 140 8.93 -9.51 11.80
C GLY A 140 9.78 -8.87 12.89
N ARG A 141 10.60 -7.87 12.51
CA ARG A 141 11.41 -7.10 13.45
C ARG A 141 10.57 -6.37 14.51
N THR A 142 9.34 -6.04 14.19
CA THR A 142 8.37 -5.47 15.11
C THR A 142 7.20 -6.43 15.29
N PRO A 143 6.68 -6.58 16.53
CA PRO A 143 5.59 -7.49 16.83
C PRO A 143 4.27 -7.01 16.20
N VAL A 144 3.30 -7.93 16.10
CA VAL A 144 1.88 -7.65 15.92
C VAL A 144 1.11 -8.18 17.12
N PRO A 145 -0.06 -7.63 17.46
CA PRO A 145 -0.91 -8.20 18.50
C PRO A 145 -1.22 -9.67 18.23
N LYS A 146 -1.36 -10.48 19.28
CA LYS A 146 -1.61 -11.93 19.12
C LYS A 146 -2.87 -12.23 18.29
N SER A 147 -3.92 -11.44 18.46
CA SER A 147 -5.18 -11.53 17.72
C SER A 147 -5.04 -11.18 16.23
N GLU A 148 -3.98 -10.45 15.85
CA GLU A 148 -3.73 -9.99 14.48
C GLU A 148 -2.63 -10.79 13.77
N ARG A 149 -2.20 -11.91 14.36
CA ARG A 149 -1.28 -12.84 13.67
C ARG A 149 -1.97 -13.44 12.45
N LEU A 150 -1.22 -13.69 11.39
CA LEU A 150 -1.75 -14.26 10.14
C LEU A 150 -2.57 -15.52 10.39
N LYS A 151 -2.10 -16.41 11.26
CA LYS A 151 -2.86 -17.61 11.66
C LYS A 151 -4.24 -17.27 12.24
N SER A 152 -4.36 -16.21 13.05
CA SER A 152 -5.62 -15.80 13.67
C SER A 152 -6.56 -15.15 12.65
N LEU A 153 -6.02 -14.39 11.70
CA LEU A 153 -6.78 -13.72 10.64
C LEU A 153 -7.23 -14.70 9.54
N ALA A 154 -6.45 -15.74 9.30
CA ALA A 154 -6.69 -16.72 8.26
C ALA A 154 -8.00 -17.50 8.45
N VAL A 155 -8.52 -17.63 9.67
CA VAL A 155 -9.79 -18.32 9.97
C VAL A 155 -11.00 -17.72 9.24
N HIS A 156 -10.89 -16.49 8.78
CA HIS A 156 -11.97 -15.79 8.06
C HIS A 156 -12.08 -16.20 6.58
N GLY A 157 -11.08 -16.87 6.00
CA GLY A 157 -11.06 -17.23 4.57
C GLY A 157 -11.23 -16.04 3.62
N ALA A 158 -10.85 -14.84 4.06
CA ALA A 158 -11.04 -13.58 3.34
C ALA A 158 -9.95 -13.37 2.27
N SER A 159 -10.14 -12.40 1.37
CA SER A 159 -9.01 -11.90 0.57
C SER A 159 -7.95 -11.30 1.47
N MET A 160 -6.69 -11.68 1.30
CA MET A 160 -5.59 -11.21 2.12
C MET A 160 -4.57 -10.41 1.30
N ALA A 161 -4.15 -9.27 1.85
CA ALA A 161 -3.04 -8.48 1.34
C ALA A 161 -2.00 -8.27 2.45
N VAL A 162 -0.84 -8.92 2.34
CA VAL A 162 0.19 -8.93 3.37
C VAL A 162 1.36 -8.04 2.95
N PHE A 163 1.51 -6.93 3.66
CA PHE A 163 2.54 -5.91 3.45
C PHE A 163 3.82 -6.24 4.21
N LEU A 164 4.94 -5.62 3.82
CA LEU A 164 6.22 -5.61 4.56
C LEU A 164 6.77 -7.01 4.90
N SER A 165 6.34 -8.05 4.20
CA SER A 165 6.56 -9.44 4.59
C SER A 165 7.19 -10.29 3.49
N ALA A 166 7.59 -9.70 2.36
CA ALA A 166 8.14 -10.44 1.22
C ALA A 166 9.38 -11.27 1.59
N GLY A 167 10.26 -10.77 2.46
CA GLY A 167 11.42 -11.50 2.94
C GLY A 167 11.11 -12.64 3.94
N MET A 168 9.83 -12.86 4.26
CA MET A 168 9.36 -13.90 5.18
C MET A 168 8.25 -14.75 4.51
N LEU A 169 8.28 -14.87 3.19
CA LEU A 169 7.20 -15.45 2.39
C LEU A 169 6.86 -16.88 2.80
N GLU A 170 7.86 -17.71 3.11
CA GLU A 170 7.66 -19.08 3.59
C GLU A 170 6.87 -19.10 4.91
N ALA A 171 7.25 -18.26 5.88
CA ALA A 171 6.56 -18.14 7.16
C ALA A 171 5.13 -17.60 6.98
N VAL A 172 4.93 -16.64 6.08
CA VAL A 172 3.60 -16.11 5.73
C VAL A 172 2.70 -17.22 5.21
N CYS A 173 3.15 -17.99 4.22
CA CYS A 173 2.38 -19.09 3.66
C CYS A 173 2.07 -20.17 4.70
N ALA A 174 3.06 -20.55 5.51
CA ALA A 174 2.89 -21.55 6.58
C ALA A 174 1.86 -21.10 7.64
N GLU A 175 1.89 -19.82 8.07
CA GLU A 175 0.90 -19.30 9.02
C GLU A 175 -0.51 -19.23 8.42
N LEU A 176 -0.67 -18.86 7.16
CA LEU A 176 -1.98 -18.86 6.49
C LEU A 176 -2.56 -20.27 6.39
N ILE A 177 -1.75 -21.27 5.98
CA ILE A 177 -2.17 -22.66 5.92
C ILE A 177 -2.53 -23.17 7.31
N SER A 178 -1.71 -22.93 8.32
CA SER A 178 -1.98 -23.35 9.70
C SER A 178 -3.21 -22.69 10.32
N GLY A 179 -3.65 -21.58 9.75
CA GLY A 179 -4.83 -20.81 10.16
C GLY A 179 -6.11 -21.17 9.43
N GLY A 180 -6.06 -22.06 8.43
CA GLY A 180 -7.26 -22.59 7.77
C GLY A 180 -7.34 -22.43 6.26
N TYR A 181 -6.40 -21.73 5.61
CA TYR A 181 -6.31 -21.75 4.15
C TYR A 181 -5.82 -23.11 3.65
N SER A 182 -6.33 -23.55 2.50
CA SER A 182 -5.76 -24.72 1.81
C SER A 182 -4.35 -24.42 1.33
N SER A 183 -3.48 -25.43 1.28
CA SER A 183 -2.19 -25.37 0.60
C SER A 183 -2.34 -24.97 -0.87
N ASP A 184 -3.45 -25.30 -1.49
CA ASP A 184 -3.77 -25.02 -2.89
C ASP A 184 -4.46 -23.66 -3.09
N THR A 185 -4.72 -22.90 -2.01
CA THR A 185 -5.27 -21.55 -2.11
C THR A 185 -4.41 -20.70 -3.04
N PRO A 186 -5.01 -20.05 -4.07
CA PRO A 186 -4.29 -19.19 -4.98
C PRO A 186 -3.58 -18.04 -4.23
N ALA A 187 -2.34 -17.80 -4.62
CA ALA A 187 -1.54 -16.74 -4.03
C ALA A 187 -0.64 -16.08 -5.08
N ALA A 188 -0.27 -14.83 -4.83
CA ALA A 188 0.62 -14.09 -5.71
C ALA A 188 1.57 -13.18 -4.93
N VAL A 189 2.77 -12.98 -5.46
CA VAL A 189 3.67 -11.89 -5.07
C VAL A 189 3.69 -10.88 -6.20
N VAL A 190 3.34 -9.62 -5.89
CA VAL A 190 3.46 -8.50 -6.82
C VAL A 190 4.63 -7.63 -6.36
N TYR A 191 5.72 -7.73 -7.11
CA TYR A 191 6.94 -6.98 -6.89
C TYR A 191 6.87 -5.65 -7.63
N ARG A 192 7.13 -4.55 -6.93
CA ARG A 192 7.18 -3.19 -7.47
C ARG A 192 6.00 -2.85 -8.38
N ALA A 193 4.77 -3.06 -7.88
CA ALA A 193 3.54 -2.78 -8.62
C ALA A 193 3.56 -1.37 -9.23
N SER A 194 3.26 -1.26 -10.52
CA SER A 194 3.29 -0.06 -11.36
C SER A 194 4.68 0.53 -11.69
N TRP A 195 5.77 -0.06 -11.23
CA TRP A 195 7.11 0.34 -11.65
C TRP A 195 7.48 -0.28 -13.00
N PRO A 196 8.50 0.27 -13.71
CA PRO A 196 8.93 -0.30 -15.00
C PRO A 196 9.41 -1.76 -14.93
N ASP A 197 9.86 -2.21 -13.78
CA ASP A 197 10.32 -3.57 -13.51
C ASP A 197 9.31 -4.38 -12.67
N GLU A 198 8.02 -4.04 -12.75
CA GLU A 198 6.94 -4.81 -12.15
C GLU A 198 7.01 -6.29 -12.52
N ARG A 199 6.83 -7.16 -11.53
CA ARG A 199 6.70 -8.60 -11.75
C ARG A 199 5.55 -9.17 -10.94
N VAL A 200 4.75 -10.00 -11.58
CA VAL A 200 3.68 -10.78 -10.94
C VAL A 200 4.09 -12.25 -10.94
N ILE A 201 4.23 -12.83 -9.76
CA ILE A 201 4.55 -14.24 -9.56
C ILE A 201 3.32 -14.89 -8.94
N ARG A 202 2.73 -15.84 -9.66
CA ARG A 202 1.51 -16.56 -9.26
C ARG A 202 1.83 -17.99 -8.87
N GLY A 203 1.09 -18.52 -7.92
CA GLY A 203 1.15 -19.91 -7.47
C GLY A 203 0.06 -20.21 -6.48
N THR A 204 0.29 -21.18 -5.63
CA THR A 204 -0.52 -21.50 -4.46
C THR A 204 0.28 -21.19 -3.19
N LEU A 205 -0.35 -21.21 -2.03
CA LEU A 205 0.37 -21.03 -0.77
C LEU A 205 1.50 -22.06 -0.59
N ALA A 206 1.36 -23.27 -1.15
CA ALA A 206 2.41 -24.28 -1.09
C ALA A 206 3.58 -23.99 -2.05
N THR A 207 3.32 -23.47 -3.25
CA THR A 207 4.32 -23.34 -4.30
C THR A 207 4.96 -21.96 -4.38
N LEU A 208 4.28 -20.93 -3.91
CA LEU A 208 4.68 -19.52 -4.03
C LEU A 208 6.06 -19.23 -3.42
N PRO A 209 6.46 -19.80 -2.25
CA PRO A 209 7.79 -19.55 -1.69
C PRO A 209 8.93 -19.90 -2.63
N GLY A 210 8.87 -21.07 -3.29
CA GLY A 210 9.88 -21.49 -4.28
C GLY A 210 9.85 -20.67 -5.56
N LEU A 211 8.64 -20.28 -6.03
CA LEU A 211 8.49 -19.48 -7.26
C LEU A 211 8.96 -18.03 -7.11
N ALA A 212 8.84 -17.46 -5.93
CA ALA A 212 9.22 -16.08 -5.65
C ALA A 212 10.55 -15.96 -4.90
N GLU A 213 11.41 -16.98 -4.98
CA GLU A 213 12.74 -16.94 -4.38
C GLU A 213 13.51 -15.68 -4.80
N GLY A 214 14.20 -15.05 -3.85
CA GLY A 214 14.95 -13.81 -4.07
C GLY A 214 14.13 -12.52 -3.97
N VAL A 215 12.80 -12.56 -3.91
CA VAL A 215 11.97 -11.38 -3.66
C VAL A 215 11.87 -11.12 -2.16
N THR A 216 12.68 -10.19 -1.65
CA THR A 216 12.77 -9.94 -0.20
C THR A 216 12.21 -8.60 0.25
N LYS A 217 11.92 -7.67 -0.67
CA LYS A 217 11.43 -6.31 -0.40
C LYS A 217 10.61 -5.75 -1.56
N SER A 218 9.97 -4.61 -1.32
CA SER A 218 9.19 -3.86 -2.33
C SER A 218 8.11 -4.70 -3.03
N ALA A 219 7.51 -5.63 -2.30
CA ALA A 219 6.47 -6.49 -2.82
C ALA A 219 5.31 -6.64 -1.82
N ILE A 220 4.13 -6.92 -2.37
CA ILE A 220 2.93 -7.27 -1.62
C ILE A 220 2.58 -8.73 -1.90
N ILE A 221 2.20 -9.46 -0.87
CA ILE A 221 1.73 -10.84 -0.98
C ILE A 221 0.22 -10.82 -0.96
N LEU A 222 -0.39 -11.47 -1.92
CA LEU A 222 -1.83 -11.63 -2.05
C LEU A 222 -2.19 -13.12 -1.87
N ALA A 223 -3.25 -13.41 -1.14
CA ALA A 223 -3.73 -14.78 -0.96
C ALA A 223 -5.26 -14.81 -0.84
N GLY A 224 -5.88 -15.80 -1.49
CA GLY A 224 -7.31 -16.04 -1.44
C GLY A 224 -7.91 -16.42 -2.79
N ASP A 225 -9.14 -16.90 -2.75
CA ASP A 225 -9.87 -17.44 -3.91
C ASP A 225 -10.11 -16.38 -5.01
N PHE A 226 -10.06 -15.09 -4.67
CA PHE A 226 -10.18 -13.99 -5.64
C PHE A 226 -9.08 -14.00 -6.72
N LEU A 227 -7.99 -14.73 -6.51
CA LEU A 227 -6.89 -14.89 -7.46
C LEU A 227 -7.09 -16.07 -8.43
N GLY A 228 -8.09 -16.93 -8.18
CA GLY A 228 -8.38 -18.09 -9.01
C GLY A 228 -9.17 -17.73 -10.28
N ASP A 229 -9.17 -18.66 -11.24
CA ASP A 229 -9.92 -18.54 -12.51
C ASP A 229 -11.42 -18.85 -12.34
N ASN A 230 -11.99 -18.46 -11.24
CA ASN A 230 -13.39 -18.76 -10.97
C ASN A 230 -14.29 -17.98 -11.93
N THR A 231 -15.12 -18.68 -12.68
CA THR A 231 -16.31 -18.11 -13.33
C THR A 231 -17.27 -17.66 -12.21
N ALA A 232 -16.96 -16.51 -11.65
CA ALA A 232 -17.63 -15.96 -10.49
C ALA A 232 -19.12 -15.82 -10.74
N SER A 233 -19.90 -16.03 -9.68
CA SER A 233 -21.30 -15.66 -9.67
C SER A 233 -21.46 -14.19 -10.08
N GLN A 234 -22.29 -13.94 -11.09
CA GLN A 234 -22.58 -12.60 -11.54
C GLN A 234 -23.11 -11.75 -10.37
N SER A 235 -22.61 -10.53 -10.25
CA SER A 235 -23.17 -9.60 -9.27
C SER A 235 -24.68 -9.41 -9.52
N LYS A 236 -25.47 -9.54 -8.48
CA LYS A 236 -26.92 -9.27 -8.56
C LYS A 236 -27.22 -7.88 -9.10
N LEU A 237 -26.31 -6.92 -8.94
CA LEU A 237 -26.43 -5.57 -9.47
C LEU A 237 -26.63 -5.57 -10.99
N TYR A 238 -26.03 -6.51 -11.70
CA TYR A 238 -26.13 -6.65 -13.16
C TYR A 238 -27.21 -7.64 -13.61
N ASP A 239 -27.85 -8.36 -12.67
CA ASP A 239 -28.95 -9.26 -12.99
C ASP A 239 -30.14 -8.46 -13.54
N LYS A 240 -30.66 -8.87 -14.70
CA LYS A 240 -31.83 -8.24 -15.35
C LYS A 240 -33.09 -8.26 -14.49
N ASN A 241 -33.19 -9.25 -13.59
CA ASN A 241 -34.32 -9.42 -12.68
C ASN A 241 -34.15 -8.65 -11.36
N PHE A 242 -33.04 -7.94 -11.17
CA PHE A 242 -32.76 -7.16 -9.95
C PHE A 242 -33.10 -5.70 -10.15
N SER A 243 -34.10 -5.22 -9.39
CA SER A 243 -34.46 -3.79 -9.37
C SER A 243 -33.62 -3.03 -8.35
N HIS A 244 -33.18 -1.85 -8.71
CA HIS A 244 -32.50 -0.90 -7.82
C HIS A 244 -32.93 0.54 -8.16
N GLU A 245 -32.45 1.51 -7.41
CA GLU A 245 -32.86 2.93 -7.51
C GLU A 245 -32.88 3.48 -8.95
N TYR A 246 -31.93 3.06 -9.78
CA TYR A 246 -31.77 3.56 -11.17
C TYR A 246 -32.25 2.58 -12.24
N ARG A 247 -32.70 1.37 -11.89
CA ARG A 247 -33.16 0.35 -12.83
C ARG A 247 -34.27 -0.50 -12.25
N ARG A 248 -35.40 -0.53 -12.97
CA ARG A 248 -36.49 -1.49 -12.70
C ARG A 248 -36.23 -2.80 -13.45
N SER A 249 -36.53 -3.92 -12.84
CA SER A 249 -36.57 -5.23 -13.50
C SER A 249 -37.71 -5.25 -14.51
N PHE A 250 -37.50 -5.89 -15.63
CA PHE A 250 -38.50 -6.15 -16.63
C PHE A 250 -39.33 -7.38 -16.29
#